data_407746bbb326d2c4eaa9d63eac507faf
#
_entry.id   407746bbb326d2c4eaa9d63eac507faf
#
_cell.length_a   1.000
_cell.length_b   1.000
_cell.length_c   1.000
_cell.angle_alpha   90.00
_cell.angle_beta   90.00
_cell.angle_gamma   90.00
#
_symmetry.space_group_name_H-M   'P 1'
#
loop_
_entity.id
_entity.type
_entity.pdbx_description
1 polymer ?
#
loop_
_entity_poly.entity_id
_entity_poly.type
_entity_poly.pdbx_seq_one_letter_code
_entity_poly.pdbx_strand_id
1 'polypeptide(L)'
;CIRDRTNLQLQKDRENLLLSAGVDKNYLKPHYTCEICKDKGYTDGKICSCRTELLKKFASEELSYKTPLKLSSFEDFSLSYYPTEKYGNGISPRERMKGVYEFCREYAADFSTESPNLFMYGETGLGKTHLSLAIANEVIKKGFSVVYDSAQNLFTRLEKERFGREGGNTEDTVLYCDLLILDDLGAEFDTKYVLSEIYNIINSRISYGRPTVISSNAALDELTGLYGARVTSRIIGDYELILFEGRDVRQIKKRLSK
;
A
#
# COMPACT_ATOMS: atom_id res chain seq x y z
N CYS A 1 -57.03 -11.87 -6.29
CA CYS A 1 -57.26 -10.83 -5.29
C CYS A 1 -57.47 -9.47 -5.96
N ILE A 2 -58.33 -8.61 -5.43
CA ILE A 2 -58.59 -7.24 -6.01
C ILE A 2 -57.29 -6.42 -6.09
N ARG A 3 -56.42 -6.47 -5.08
CA ARG A 3 -55.13 -5.81 -5.06
C ARG A 3 -54.21 -6.22 -6.23
N ASP A 4 -54.24 -7.49 -6.63
CA ASP A 4 -53.36 -7.96 -7.73
C ASP A 4 -53.85 -7.46 -9.07
N ARG A 5 -55.16 -7.36 -9.30
CA ARG A 5 -55.75 -6.82 -10.53
C ARG A 5 -55.45 -5.33 -10.67
N THR A 6 -55.59 -4.57 -9.58
CA THR A 6 -55.28 -3.13 -9.57
C THR A 6 -53.79 -2.88 -9.83
N ASN A 7 -52.90 -3.69 -9.23
CA ASN A 7 -51.45 -3.57 -9.44
C ASN A 7 -51.06 -3.88 -10.88
N LEU A 8 -51.63 -4.94 -11.47
CA LEU A 8 -51.38 -5.27 -12.88
C LEU A 8 -51.86 -4.17 -13.83
N GLN A 9 -53.01 -3.54 -13.53
CA GLN A 9 -53.50 -2.43 -14.31
C GLN A 9 -52.56 -1.22 -14.23
N LEU A 10 -52.15 -0.83 -13.02
CA LEU A 10 -51.21 0.24 -12.82
C LEU A 10 -49.84 0.02 -13.50
N GLN A 11 -49.36 -1.22 -13.55
CA GLN A 11 -48.16 -1.57 -14.29
C GLN A 11 -48.30 -1.35 -15.80
N LYS A 12 -49.46 -1.77 -16.39
CA LYS A 12 -49.76 -1.53 -17.79
C LYS A 12 -49.89 -0.05 -18.11
N ASP A 13 -50.59 0.72 -17.26
CA ASP A 13 -50.77 2.13 -17.42
C ASP A 13 -49.44 2.87 -17.37
N ARG A 14 -48.53 2.47 -16.47
CA ARG A 14 -47.17 3.00 -16.40
C ARG A 14 -46.38 2.69 -17.68
N GLU A 15 -46.43 1.45 -18.21
CA GLU A 15 -45.76 1.10 -19.45
C GLU A 15 -46.29 1.92 -20.64
N ASN A 16 -47.61 2.09 -20.73
CA ASN A 16 -48.23 2.90 -21.78
C ASN A 16 -47.83 4.38 -21.71
N LEU A 17 -47.70 4.94 -20.48
CA LEU A 17 -47.23 6.29 -20.27
C LEU A 17 -45.80 6.50 -20.69
N LEU A 18 -44.91 5.53 -20.36
CA LEU A 18 -43.52 5.57 -20.78
C LEU A 18 -43.37 5.50 -22.30
N LEU A 19 -44.12 4.62 -22.96
CA LEU A 19 -44.15 4.53 -24.42
C LEU A 19 -44.69 5.80 -25.09
N SER A 20 -45.76 6.41 -24.53
CA SER A 20 -46.30 7.68 -25.03
C SER A 20 -45.33 8.86 -24.88
N ALA A 21 -44.47 8.82 -23.84
CA ALA A 21 -43.40 9.77 -23.61
C ALA A 21 -42.14 9.51 -24.48
N GLY A 22 -42.12 8.47 -25.30
CA GLY A 22 -41.00 8.13 -26.15
C GLY A 22 -39.78 7.54 -25.46
N VAL A 23 -39.95 7.03 -24.20
CA VAL A 23 -38.91 6.40 -23.42
C VAL A 23 -39.09 4.89 -23.31
N ASP A 24 -38.01 4.17 -23.12
CA ASP A 24 -38.06 2.71 -22.97
C ASP A 24 -38.81 2.31 -21.70
N LYS A 25 -39.55 1.18 -21.76
CA LYS A 25 -40.31 0.61 -20.62
C LYS A 25 -39.46 0.35 -19.38
N ASN A 26 -38.14 0.23 -19.53
CA ASN A 26 -37.20 0.01 -18.44
C ASN A 26 -36.59 1.31 -17.90
N TYR A 27 -36.98 2.47 -18.45
CA TYR A 27 -36.43 3.79 -18.07
C TYR A 27 -36.43 4.06 -16.57
N LEU A 28 -37.45 3.61 -15.85
CA LEU A 28 -37.57 3.76 -14.40
C LEU A 28 -36.94 2.63 -13.60
N LYS A 29 -36.35 1.62 -14.26
CA LYS A 29 -35.64 0.57 -13.55
C LYS A 29 -34.29 1.07 -13.08
N PRO A 30 -33.88 0.75 -11.83
CA PRO A 30 -32.54 1.08 -11.40
C PRO A 30 -31.49 0.44 -12.32
N HIS A 31 -30.55 1.25 -12.79
CA HIS A 31 -29.38 0.76 -13.48
C HIS A 31 -28.29 0.50 -12.44
N TYR A 32 -27.86 -0.72 -12.34
CA TYR A 32 -26.76 -1.10 -11.43
C TYR A 32 -25.46 -1.15 -12.20
N THR A 33 -24.40 -0.60 -11.59
CA THR A 33 -23.04 -0.69 -12.12
C THR A 33 -22.52 -2.13 -12.00
N CYS A 34 -22.92 -2.81 -10.92
CA CYS A 34 -22.62 -4.22 -10.70
C CYS A 34 -23.90 -5.06 -10.69
N GLU A 35 -24.07 -5.89 -11.69
CA GLU A 35 -25.21 -6.81 -11.80
C GLU A 35 -25.24 -7.91 -10.74
N ILE A 36 -24.04 -8.28 -10.18
CA ILE A 36 -23.92 -9.36 -9.20
C ILE A 36 -24.49 -8.94 -7.85
N CYS A 37 -24.04 -7.82 -7.30
CA CYS A 37 -24.45 -7.35 -5.97
C CYS A 37 -25.48 -6.22 -6.01
N LYS A 38 -25.83 -5.72 -7.20
CA LYS A 38 -26.71 -4.55 -7.39
C LYS A 38 -26.26 -3.36 -6.53
N ASP A 39 -24.95 -3.04 -6.65
CA ASP A 39 -24.24 -1.95 -5.99
C ASP A 39 -24.22 -2.02 -4.44
N LYS A 40 -24.60 -3.13 -3.85
CA LYS A 40 -24.52 -3.35 -2.40
C LYS A 40 -23.11 -3.63 -1.89
N GLY A 41 -22.20 -4.05 -2.76
CA GLY A 41 -20.81 -4.40 -2.42
C GLY A 41 -20.62 -5.76 -1.74
N TYR A 42 -21.72 -6.50 -1.48
CA TYR A 42 -21.72 -7.82 -0.86
C TYR A 42 -22.73 -8.74 -1.53
N THR A 43 -22.41 -10.04 -1.58
CA THR A 43 -23.30 -11.12 -2.02
C THR A 43 -23.13 -12.32 -1.10
N ASP A 44 -24.21 -12.78 -0.48
CA ASP A 44 -24.23 -13.94 0.44
C ASP A 44 -23.19 -13.85 1.57
N GLY A 45 -23.04 -12.65 2.15
CA GLY A 45 -22.08 -12.39 3.24
C GLY A 45 -20.61 -12.25 2.81
N LYS A 46 -20.32 -12.36 1.50
CA LYS A 46 -18.98 -12.20 0.94
C LYS A 46 -18.85 -10.86 0.23
N ILE A 47 -17.64 -10.32 0.21
CA ILE A 47 -17.31 -9.09 -0.53
C ILE A 47 -17.44 -9.36 -2.03
N CYS A 48 -18.19 -8.51 -2.72
CA CYS A 48 -18.33 -8.59 -4.17
C CYS A 48 -17.06 -8.09 -4.89
N SER A 49 -16.75 -8.69 -6.05
CA SER A 49 -15.60 -8.29 -6.88
C SER A 49 -15.61 -6.79 -7.23
N CYS A 50 -16.77 -6.22 -7.51
CA CYS A 50 -16.90 -4.79 -7.83
C CYS A 50 -16.39 -3.88 -6.69
N ARG A 51 -16.66 -4.26 -5.42
CA ARG A 51 -16.16 -3.53 -4.27
C ARG A 51 -14.64 -3.65 -4.15
N THR A 52 -14.11 -4.85 -4.39
CA THR A 52 -12.66 -5.08 -4.40
C THR A 52 -11.99 -4.24 -5.48
N GLU A 53 -12.54 -4.21 -6.71
CA GLU A 53 -12.02 -3.39 -7.81
C GLU A 53 -12.11 -1.88 -7.52
N LEU A 54 -13.19 -1.43 -6.89
CA LEU A 54 -13.36 -0.03 -6.50
C LEU A 54 -12.34 0.36 -5.42
N LEU A 55 -12.11 -0.49 -4.43
CA LEU A 55 -11.09 -0.28 -3.40
C LEU A 55 -9.68 -0.25 -3.99
N LYS A 56 -9.37 -1.14 -4.97
CA LYS A 56 -8.11 -1.09 -5.74
C LYS A 56 -7.90 0.26 -6.41
N LYS A 57 -8.94 0.73 -7.09
CA LYS A 57 -8.90 2.00 -7.81
C LYS A 57 -8.63 3.16 -6.85
N PHE A 58 -9.38 3.25 -5.75
CA PHE A 58 -9.18 4.30 -4.76
C PHE A 58 -7.83 4.21 -4.03
N ALA A 59 -7.38 3.01 -3.67
CA ALA A 59 -6.04 2.84 -3.07
C ALA A 59 -4.93 3.27 -4.02
N SER A 60 -5.04 2.94 -5.31
CA SER A 60 -4.10 3.38 -6.35
C SER A 60 -4.13 4.90 -6.54
N GLU A 61 -5.31 5.52 -6.57
CA GLU A 61 -5.47 6.97 -6.67
C GLU A 61 -4.91 7.69 -5.43
N GLU A 62 -5.17 7.17 -4.24
CA GLU A 62 -4.67 7.75 -2.98
C GLU A 62 -3.14 7.65 -2.86
N LEU A 63 -2.54 6.53 -3.25
CA LEU A 63 -1.10 6.38 -3.36
C LEU A 63 -0.50 7.36 -4.38
N SER A 64 -1.14 7.49 -5.55
CA SER A 64 -0.68 8.39 -6.60
C SER A 64 -0.77 9.86 -6.21
N TYR A 65 -1.75 10.23 -5.39
CA TYR A 65 -1.98 11.62 -4.95
C TYR A 65 -1.07 12.05 -3.80
N LYS A 66 -0.75 11.13 -2.88
CA LYS A 66 0.09 11.40 -1.69
C LYS A 66 1.58 11.27 -1.96
N THR A 67 1.96 10.60 -3.04
CA THR A 67 3.36 10.36 -3.37
C THR A 67 3.76 11.22 -4.56
N PRO A 68 4.73 12.15 -4.43
CA PRO A 68 5.26 12.93 -5.55
C PRO A 68 5.99 12.07 -6.59
N LEU A 69 6.20 10.80 -6.30
CA LEU A 69 6.75 9.78 -7.19
C LEU A 69 5.58 9.07 -7.88
N LYS A 70 5.58 9.04 -9.22
CA LYS A 70 4.75 8.09 -9.99
C LYS A 70 4.96 6.71 -9.38
N LEU A 71 3.90 5.89 -9.27
CA LEU A 71 4.03 4.50 -8.89
C LEU A 71 5.17 3.89 -9.71
N SER A 72 6.24 3.53 -9.03
CA SER A 72 7.40 2.94 -9.67
C SER A 72 7.07 1.52 -10.11
N SER A 73 7.64 1.09 -11.23
CA SER A 73 7.52 -0.29 -11.69
C SER A 73 8.85 -1.02 -11.54
N PHE A 74 8.80 -2.34 -11.53
CA PHE A 74 10.03 -3.15 -11.52
C PHE A 74 10.84 -2.94 -12.80
N GLU A 75 10.19 -2.69 -13.95
CA GLU A 75 10.81 -2.45 -15.25
C GLU A 75 11.63 -1.17 -15.27
N ASP A 76 11.26 -0.16 -14.46
CA ASP A 76 11.98 1.11 -14.34
C ASP A 76 13.22 1.03 -13.44
N PHE A 77 13.43 -0.10 -12.76
CA PHE A 77 14.59 -0.32 -11.89
C PHE A 77 15.78 -0.80 -12.70
N SER A 78 16.83 0.02 -12.78
CA SER A 78 18.02 -0.31 -13.57
C SER A 78 19.22 -0.69 -12.71
N LEU A 79 19.69 -1.91 -12.88
CA LEU A 79 20.90 -2.43 -12.24
C LEU A 79 22.20 -1.79 -12.78
N SER A 80 22.12 -1.09 -13.92
CA SER A 80 23.31 -0.44 -14.53
C SER A 80 23.95 0.65 -13.65
N TYR A 81 23.16 1.23 -12.73
CA TYR A 81 23.64 2.26 -11.81
C TYR A 81 24.47 1.72 -10.65
N TYR A 82 24.47 0.42 -10.40
CA TYR A 82 25.23 -0.17 -9.30
C TYR A 82 26.59 -0.64 -9.78
N PRO A 83 27.68 -0.37 -8.98
CA PRO A 83 29.04 -0.79 -9.34
C PRO A 83 29.21 -2.30 -9.47
N THR A 84 30.04 -2.71 -10.41
CA THR A 84 30.43 -4.13 -10.58
C THR A 84 31.67 -4.50 -9.79
N GLU A 85 32.40 -3.49 -9.29
CA GLU A 85 33.59 -3.68 -8.47
C GLU A 85 33.19 -4.28 -7.11
N LYS A 86 33.90 -5.32 -6.70
CA LYS A 86 33.66 -5.98 -5.41
C LYS A 86 34.21 -5.13 -4.27
N TYR A 87 33.47 -5.04 -3.18
CA TYR A 87 33.96 -4.43 -1.96
C TYR A 87 34.60 -5.52 -1.07
N GLY A 88 35.92 -5.50 -0.94
CA GLY A 88 36.67 -6.54 -0.20
C GLY A 88 36.48 -7.94 -0.81
N ASN A 89 36.26 -8.95 0.04
CA ASN A 89 36.04 -10.34 -0.37
C ASN A 89 34.55 -10.65 -0.66
N GLY A 90 33.68 -9.66 -0.71
CA GLY A 90 32.25 -9.82 -0.89
C GLY A 90 31.81 -9.90 -2.35
N ILE A 91 30.52 -9.91 -2.55
CA ILE A 91 29.86 -9.74 -3.84
C ILE A 91 29.85 -8.27 -4.23
N SER A 92 29.70 -7.98 -5.53
CA SER A 92 29.58 -6.58 -5.97
C SER A 92 28.20 -5.99 -5.58
N PRO A 93 28.10 -4.64 -5.42
CA PRO A 93 26.82 -4.00 -5.19
C PRO A 93 25.77 -4.35 -6.26
N ARG A 94 26.19 -4.52 -7.52
CA ARG A 94 25.29 -4.92 -8.61
C ARG A 94 24.73 -6.34 -8.41
N GLU A 95 25.57 -7.30 -8.00
CA GLU A 95 25.14 -8.67 -7.72
C GLU A 95 24.20 -8.70 -6.52
N ARG A 96 24.51 -7.95 -5.44
CA ARG A 96 23.62 -7.83 -4.29
C ARG A 96 22.27 -7.23 -4.69
N MET A 97 22.29 -6.10 -5.38
CA MET A 97 21.06 -5.43 -5.78
C MET A 97 20.25 -6.21 -6.82
N LYS A 98 20.90 -7.09 -7.60
CA LYS A 98 20.18 -8.04 -8.45
C LYS A 98 19.40 -9.03 -7.60
N GLY A 99 20.00 -9.61 -6.56
CA GLY A 99 19.31 -10.50 -5.64
C GLY A 99 18.16 -9.80 -4.90
N VAL A 100 18.38 -8.54 -4.44
CA VAL A 100 17.32 -7.72 -3.81
C VAL A 100 16.15 -7.46 -4.78
N TYR A 101 16.46 -7.12 -6.03
CA TYR A 101 15.45 -6.90 -7.06
C TYR A 101 14.62 -8.16 -7.33
N GLU A 102 15.29 -9.31 -7.53
CA GLU A 102 14.64 -10.59 -7.78
C GLU A 102 13.75 -10.99 -6.60
N PHE A 103 14.25 -10.87 -5.38
CA PHE A 103 13.48 -11.12 -4.15
C PHE A 103 12.24 -10.23 -4.05
N CYS A 104 12.38 -8.92 -4.25
CA CYS A 104 11.23 -8.00 -4.20
C CYS A 104 10.18 -8.32 -5.27
N ARG A 105 10.62 -8.74 -6.47
CA ARG A 105 9.73 -9.13 -7.57
C ARG A 105 8.97 -10.42 -7.24
N GLU A 106 9.66 -11.42 -6.72
CA GLU A 106 9.05 -12.68 -6.26
C GLU A 106 8.08 -12.44 -5.11
N TYR A 107 8.49 -11.66 -4.10
CA TYR A 107 7.63 -11.25 -3.00
C TYR A 107 6.32 -10.60 -3.50
N ALA A 108 6.41 -9.68 -4.43
CA ALA A 108 5.22 -9.03 -5.01
C ALA A 108 4.39 -10.01 -5.85
N ALA A 109 5.06 -10.93 -6.59
CA ALA A 109 4.39 -11.95 -7.41
C ALA A 109 3.64 -12.98 -6.55
N ASP A 110 4.17 -13.37 -5.41
CA ASP A 110 3.59 -14.39 -4.52
C ASP A 110 2.87 -13.80 -3.31
N PHE A 111 2.68 -12.48 -3.29
CA PHE A 111 2.10 -11.77 -2.15
C PHE A 111 0.75 -12.35 -1.72
N SER A 112 0.65 -12.60 -0.43
CA SER A 112 -0.57 -12.94 0.32
C SER A 112 -0.59 -12.20 1.66
N THR A 113 -1.69 -12.27 2.40
CA THR A 113 -1.77 -11.71 3.75
C THR A 113 -0.89 -12.45 4.77
N GLU A 114 -0.29 -13.58 4.39
CA GLU A 114 0.67 -14.36 5.20
C GLU A 114 2.12 -14.13 4.77
N SER A 115 2.37 -13.22 3.81
CA SER A 115 3.73 -12.87 3.37
C SER A 115 4.56 -12.30 4.52
N PRO A 116 5.90 -12.51 4.54
CA PRO A 116 6.76 -12.00 5.60
C PRO A 116 6.81 -10.46 5.63
N ASN A 117 7.15 -9.90 6.79
CA ASN A 117 7.49 -8.50 6.92
C ASN A 117 8.87 -8.24 6.32
N LEU A 118 9.07 -7.08 5.69
CA LEU A 118 10.35 -6.70 5.09
C LEU A 118 10.92 -5.44 5.74
N PHE A 119 12.20 -5.47 6.08
CA PHE A 119 12.94 -4.30 6.53
C PHE A 119 14.07 -3.98 5.54
N MET A 120 13.88 -2.95 4.72
CA MET A 120 14.81 -2.48 3.70
C MET A 120 15.71 -1.40 4.27
N TYR A 121 16.99 -1.65 4.40
CA TYR A 121 17.93 -0.69 5.02
C TYR A 121 19.18 -0.46 4.16
N GLY A 122 19.84 0.68 4.38
CA GLY A 122 21.04 1.09 3.67
C GLY A 122 21.00 2.58 3.35
N GLU A 123 22.09 3.12 2.83
CA GLU A 123 22.24 4.56 2.57
C GLU A 123 21.14 5.14 1.67
N THR A 124 21.05 6.48 1.67
CA THR A 124 20.07 7.18 0.84
C THR A 124 20.35 7.02 -0.65
N GLY A 125 19.29 7.09 -1.47
CA GLY A 125 19.44 7.05 -2.95
C GLY A 125 19.69 5.67 -3.55
N LEU A 126 19.60 4.58 -2.78
CA LEU A 126 19.85 3.21 -3.23
C LEU A 126 18.62 2.49 -3.81
N GLY A 127 17.46 3.14 -3.90
CA GLY A 127 16.28 2.58 -4.55
C GLY A 127 15.30 1.87 -3.62
N LYS A 128 15.40 1.98 -2.30
CA LYS A 128 14.46 1.41 -1.32
C LYS A 128 13.02 1.84 -1.62
N THR A 129 12.77 3.14 -1.64
CA THR A 129 11.45 3.70 -1.99
C THR A 129 10.96 3.23 -3.36
N HIS A 130 11.85 3.09 -4.37
CA HIS A 130 11.48 2.61 -5.69
C HIS A 130 10.93 1.18 -5.64
N LEU A 131 11.66 0.26 -5.00
CA LEU A 131 11.22 -1.14 -4.90
C LEU A 131 10.01 -1.30 -3.98
N SER A 132 9.89 -0.51 -2.90
CA SER A 132 8.68 -0.50 -2.06
C SER A 132 7.44 -0.10 -2.86
N LEU A 133 7.54 0.93 -3.71
CA LEU A 133 6.45 1.36 -4.58
C LEU A 133 6.16 0.37 -5.71
N ALA A 134 7.19 -0.31 -6.24
CA ALA A 134 6.99 -1.36 -7.24
C ALA A 134 6.24 -2.56 -6.63
N ILE A 135 6.58 -2.95 -5.39
CA ILE A 135 5.82 -3.95 -4.63
C ILE A 135 4.37 -3.48 -4.44
N ALA A 136 4.16 -2.25 -3.96
CA ALA A 136 2.82 -1.69 -3.77
C ALA A 136 1.97 -1.80 -5.04
N ASN A 137 2.54 -1.41 -6.18
CA ASN A 137 1.87 -1.42 -7.48
C ASN A 137 1.40 -2.83 -7.86
N GLU A 138 2.26 -3.84 -7.75
CA GLU A 138 1.90 -5.22 -8.08
C GLU A 138 0.86 -5.81 -7.09
N VAL A 139 1.00 -5.52 -5.81
CA VAL A 139 0.08 -5.98 -4.76
C VAL A 139 -1.31 -5.36 -4.94
N ILE A 140 -1.39 -4.07 -5.29
CA ILE A 140 -2.66 -3.39 -5.64
C ILE A 140 -3.30 -4.03 -6.86
N LYS A 141 -2.55 -4.33 -7.92
CA LYS A 141 -3.08 -5.01 -9.13
C LYS A 141 -3.71 -6.35 -8.80
N LYS A 142 -3.23 -7.06 -7.78
CA LYS A 142 -3.79 -8.32 -7.29
C LYS A 142 -5.05 -8.14 -6.43
N GLY A 143 -5.36 -6.93 -5.98
CA GLY A 143 -6.56 -6.62 -5.24
C GLY A 143 -6.44 -6.48 -3.75
N PHE A 144 -5.25 -6.46 -3.27
CA PHE A 144 -5.03 -6.21 -1.85
C PHE A 144 -5.09 -4.71 -1.55
N SER A 145 -5.53 -4.39 -0.33
CA SER A 145 -5.49 -3.03 0.19
C SER A 145 -4.06 -2.69 0.63
N VAL A 146 -3.50 -1.62 0.07
CA VAL A 146 -2.14 -1.17 0.39
C VAL A 146 -2.20 0.25 0.93
N VAL A 147 -1.53 0.49 2.04
CA VAL A 147 -1.26 1.83 2.56
C VAL A 147 0.22 2.11 2.41
N TYR A 148 0.55 3.18 1.70
CA TYR A 148 1.92 3.72 1.59
C TYR A 148 1.96 5.11 2.18
N ASP A 149 2.86 5.35 3.10
CA ASP A 149 3.16 6.70 3.59
C ASP A 149 4.62 6.77 4.09
N SER A 150 5.17 8.00 4.12
CA SER A 150 6.41 8.21 4.86
C SER A 150 6.15 8.19 6.35
N ALA A 151 7.11 7.71 7.13
CA ALA A 151 7.00 7.67 8.59
C ALA A 151 6.63 9.05 9.14
N GLN A 152 7.29 10.10 8.70
CA GLN A 152 7.02 11.47 9.13
C GLN A 152 5.57 11.91 8.87
N ASN A 153 5.04 11.66 7.66
CA ASN A 153 3.68 12.08 7.31
C ASN A 153 2.64 11.28 8.09
N LEU A 154 2.82 9.96 8.19
CA LEU A 154 1.92 9.09 8.92
C LEU A 154 1.79 9.51 10.39
N PHE A 155 2.92 9.65 11.10
CA PHE A 155 2.89 10.01 12.52
C PHE A 155 2.41 11.42 12.77
N THR A 156 2.69 12.37 11.87
CA THR A 156 2.10 13.71 11.93
C THR A 156 0.57 13.66 11.82
N ARG A 157 0.03 12.82 10.95
CA ARG A 157 -1.43 12.66 10.77
C ARG A 157 -2.05 11.99 11.99
N LEU A 158 -1.48 10.89 12.47
CA LEU A 158 -1.96 10.21 13.68
C LEU A 158 -1.96 11.15 14.90
N GLU A 159 -0.93 11.98 15.05
CA GLU A 159 -0.87 12.98 16.11
C GLU A 159 -2.00 14.02 16.00
N LYS A 160 -2.27 14.54 14.80
CA LYS A 160 -3.34 15.50 14.58
C LYS A 160 -4.71 14.92 14.84
N GLU A 161 -4.97 13.68 14.39
CA GLU A 161 -6.23 12.97 14.65
C GLU A 161 -6.43 12.74 16.15
N ARG A 162 -5.40 12.28 16.84
CA ARG A 162 -5.44 12.05 18.29
C ARG A 162 -5.78 13.30 19.10
N PHE A 163 -5.23 14.45 18.71
CA PHE A 163 -5.47 15.71 19.39
C PHE A 163 -6.71 16.46 18.84
N GLY A 164 -7.54 15.82 18.01
CA GLY A 164 -8.78 16.39 17.49
C GLY A 164 -8.58 17.56 16.54
N ARG A 165 -7.39 17.71 15.94
CA ARG A 165 -7.07 18.76 14.97
C ARG A 165 -7.51 18.41 13.56
N GLU A 166 -7.62 17.13 13.26
CA GLU A 166 -8.15 16.59 12.01
C GLU A 166 -9.08 15.42 12.36
N GLY A 167 -10.14 15.22 11.58
CA GLY A 167 -10.95 14.00 11.65
C GLY A 167 -10.35 12.93 10.74
N GLY A 168 -10.41 11.68 11.16
CA GLY A 168 -9.92 10.56 10.34
C GLY A 168 -9.98 9.24 11.11
N ASN A 169 -9.58 8.19 10.42
CA ASN A 169 -9.45 6.83 10.97
C ASN A 169 -8.14 6.20 10.47
N THR A 170 -7.06 6.99 10.53
CA THR A 170 -5.75 6.59 10.00
C THR A 170 -5.20 5.38 10.77
N GLU A 171 -5.38 5.32 12.09
CA GLU A 171 -4.92 4.21 12.91
C GLU A 171 -5.52 2.88 12.45
N ASP A 172 -6.86 2.77 12.34
CA ASP A 172 -7.51 1.56 11.85
C ASP A 172 -7.10 1.23 10.41
N THR A 173 -6.99 2.23 9.55
CA THR A 173 -6.57 2.05 8.15
C THR A 173 -5.18 1.41 8.07
N VAL A 174 -4.24 1.89 8.87
CA VAL A 174 -2.88 1.38 8.95
C VAL A 174 -2.82 -0.01 9.59
N LEU A 175 -3.61 -0.25 10.63
CA LEU A 175 -3.60 -1.54 11.33
C LEU A 175 -4.24 -2.67 10.51
N TYR A 176 -5.26 -2.38 9.70
CA TYR A 176 -6.06 -3.42 9.04
C TYR A 176 -5.86 -3.54 7.52
N CYS A 177 -5.09 -2.65 6.86
CA CYS A 177 -4.74 -2.85 5.46
C CYS A 177 -3.95 -4.16 5.26
N ASP A 178 -4.06 -4.76 4.07
CA ASP A 178 -3.39 -6.03 3.77
C ASP A 178 -1.86 -5.85 3.72
N LEU A 179 -1.38 -4.73 3.18
CA LEU A 179 0.03 -4.36 3.18
C LEU A 179 0.21 -2.92 3.65
N LEU A 180 1.04 -2.71 4.66
CA LEU A 180 1.53 -1.39 5.05
C LEU A 180 2.95 -1.20 4.50
N ILE A 181 3.20 -0.07 3.85
CA ILE A 181 4.55 0.37 3.49
C ILE A 181 4.85 1.66 4.23
N LEU A 182 5.78 1.58 5.16
CA LEU A 182 6.26 2.70 5.95
C LEU A 182 7.63 3.12 5.43
N ASP A 183 7.66 4.20 4.65
CA ASP A 183 8.88 4.64 3.98
C ASP A 183 9.66 5.65 4.82
N ASP A 184 10.98 5.54 4.75
CA ASP A 184 11.96 6.45 5.35
C ASP A 184 11.83 6.56 6.88
N LEU A 185 11.71 5.40 7.57
CA LEU A 185 11.74 5.33 9.02
C LEU A 185 13.10 5.83 9.54
N GLY A 186 13.10 6.78 10.46
CA GLY A 186 14.28 7.50 10.97
C GLY A 186 14.31 8.97 10.58
N ALA A 187 13.37 9.41 9.74
CA ALA A 187 13.25 10.80 9.33
C ALA A 187 12.19 11.60 10.14
N GLU A 188 11.41 10.93 10.97
CA GLU A 188 10.34 11.52 11.77
C GLU A 188 10.89 12.25 13.02
N PHE A 189 10.04 13.06 13.65
CA PHE A 189 10.39 13.74 14.89
C PHE A 189 10.47 12.75 16.05
N ASP A 190 11.57 12.79 16.80
CA ASP A 190 11.77 11.99 18.01
C ASP A 190 10.92 12.54 19.17
N THR A 191 9.67 12.11 19.24
CA THR A 191 8.77 12.39 20.36
C THR A 191 8.36 11.10 21.06
N LYS A 192 8.10 11.17 22.37
CA LYS A 192 7.59 9.99 23.10
C LYS A 192 6.33 9.40 22.49
N TYR A 193 5.50 10.24 21.88
CA TYR A 193 4.29 9.82 21.18
C TYR A 193 4.64 8.99 19.94
N VAL A 194 5.49 9.51 19.08
CA VAL A 194 5.92 8.83 17.84
C VAL A 194 6.57 7.48 18.14
N LEU A 195 7.48 7.42 19.11
CA LEU A 195 8.11 6.16 19.54
C LEU A 195 7.09 5.13 20.04
N SER A 196 6.08 5.58 20.79
CA SER A 196 5.00 4.71 21.27
C SER A 196 4.15 4.19 20.10
N GLU A 197 3.81 5.03 19.13
CA GLU A 197 2.99 4.65 17.98
C GLU A 197 3.74 3.72 17.02
N ILE A 198 5.04 3.94 16.79
CA ILE A 198 5.89 3.03 16.01
C ILE A 198 5.84 1.62 16.61
N TYR A 199 6.07 1.52 17.91
CA TYR A 199 5.99 0.23 18.62
C TYR A 199 4.59 -0.39 18.50
N ASN A 200 3.56 0.42 18.71
CA ASN A 200 2.16 -0.03 18.69
C ASN A 200 1.77 -0.58 17.32
N ILE A 201 2.07 0.15 16.25
CA ILE A 201 1.77 -0.27 14.86
C ILE A 201 2.53 -1.55 14.51
N ILE A 202 3.85 -1.58 14.72
CA ILE A 202 4.69 -2.75 14.40
C ILE A 202 4.19 -3.97 15.17
N ASN A 203 4.02 -3.86 16.50
CA ASN A 203 3.61 -4.98 17.34
C ASN A 203 2.19 -5.48 17.03
N SER A 204 1.24 -4.56 16.78
CA SER A 204 -0.14 -4.93 16.46
C SER A 204 -0.22 -5.63 15.10
N ARG A 205 0.48 -5.13 14.07
CA ARG A 205 0.47 -5.75 12.75
C ARG A 205 1.14 -7.13 12.75
N ILE A 206 2.24 -7.32 13.48
CA ILE A 206 2.84 -8.64 13.70
C ILE A 206 1.81 -9.57 14.37
N SER A 207 1.15 -9.11 15.44
CA SER A 207 0.14 -9.91 16.16
C SER A 207 -1.08 -10.26 15.31
N TYR A 208 -1.46 -9.41 14.35
CA TYR A 208 -2.55 -9.64 13.42
C TYR A 208 -2.14 -10.44 12.17
N GLY A 209 -0.86 -10.80 12.05
CA GLY A 209 -0.34 -11.46 10.86
C GLY A 209 -0.49 -10.61 9.60
N ARG A 210 -0.27 -9.28 9.70
CA ARG A 210 -0.41 -8.34 8.57
C ARG A 210 0.95 -7.90 8.06
N PRO A 211 1.31 -8.21 6.81
CA PRO A 211 2.59 -7.85 6.20
C PRO A 211 2.87 -6.35 6.25
N THR A 212 4.11 -6.03 6.63
CA THR A 212 4.59 -4.65 6.68
C THR A 212 5.95 -4.56 6.00
N VAL A 213 6.10 -3.61 5.08
CA VAL A 213 7.39 -3.24 4.48
C VAL A 213 7.83 -1.93 5.10
N ILE A 214 9.02 -1.91 5.69
CA ILE A 214 9.62 -0.71 6.26
C ILE A 214 10.90 -0.40 5.48
N SER A 215 11.11 0.84 5.09
CA SER A 215 12.41 1.31 4.62
C SER A 215 13.07 2.25 5.61
N SER A 216 14.39 2.18 5.75
CA SER A 216 15.17 3.08 6.62
C SER A 216 16.52 3.40 6.01
N ASN A 217 17.01 4.60 6.28
CA ASN A 217 18.39 5.00 5.99
C ASN A 217 19.34 4.69 7.15
N ALA A 218 18.79 4.37 8.34
CA ALA A 218 19.57 4.00 9.51
C ALA A 218 20.14 2.58 9.37
N ALA A 219 21.33 2.38 9.87
CA ALA A 219 21.90 1.06 10.02
C ALA A 219 21.23 0.29 11.19
N LEU A 220 21.31 -1.05 11.17
CA LEU A 220 20.63 -1.88 12.18
C LEU A 220 21.08 -1.60 13.61
N ASP A 221 22.35 -1.26 13.81
CA ASP A 221 22.92 -0.90 15.09
C ASP A 221 22.43 0.45 15.61
N GLU A 222 22.09 1.38 14.71
CA GLU A 222 21.54 2.70 15.04
C GLU A 222 20.08 2.62 15.50
N LEU A 223 19.32 1.62 15.06
CA LEU A 223 17.89 1.47 15.38
C LEU A 223 17.61 1.43 16.88
N THR A 224 18.50 0.82 17.66
CA THR A 224 18.32 0.74 19.12
C THR A 224 18.44 2.12 19.78
N GLY A 225 19.30 2.97 19.25
CA GLY A 225 19.42 4.36 19.70
C GLY A 225 18.21 5.21 19.34
N LEU A 226 17.63 4.98 18.17
CA LEU A 226 16.48 5.72 17.65
C LEU A 226 15.16 5.26 18.30
N TYR A 227 14.91 3.95 18.37
CA TYR A 227 13.59 3.40 18.72
C TYR A 227 13.57 2.57 20.00
N GLY A 228 14.73 2.35 20.62
CA GLY A 228 14.89 1.51 21.79
C GLY A 228 14.84 0.00 21.48
N ALA A 229 15.29 -0.79 22.44
CA ALA A 229 15.47 -2.23 22.28
C ALA A 229 14.19 -3.00 21.92
N ARG A 230 13.01 -2.50 22.33
CA ARG A 230 11.73 -3.20 22.05
C ARG A 230 11.38 -3.21 20.57
N VAL A 231 11.46 -2.06 19.89
CA VAL A 231 11.20 -1.93 18.45
C VAL A 231 12.26 -2.68 17.66
N THR A 232 13.53 -2.48 18.00
CA THR A 232 14.65 -3.14 17.33
C THR A 232 14.55 -4.67 17.40
N SER A 233 14.21 -5.21 18.59
CA SER A 233 14.02 -6.66 18.76
C SER A 233 12.91 -7.21 17.86
N ARG A 234 11.80 -6.46 17.67
CA ARG A 234 10.72 -6.84 16.75
C ARG A 234 11.18 -6.81 15.31
N ILE A 235 11.88 -5.75 14.90
CA ILE A 235 12.40 -5.66 13.52
C ILE A 235 13.37 -6.80 13.22
N ILE A 236 14.32 -7.06 14.11
CA ILE A 236 15.31 -8.13 13.89
C ILE A 236 14.69 -9.53 13.95
N GLY A 237 13.70 -9.74 14.82
CA GLY A 237 13.10 -11.06 15.03
C GLY A 237 11.97 -11.42 14.07
N ASP A 238 11.22 -10.43 13.58
CA ASP A 238 9.96 -10.67 12.86
C ASP A 238 9.98 -10.13 11.41
N TYR A 239 11.13 -9.60 10.93
CA TYR A 239 11.27 -9.05 9.57
C TYR A 239 12.42 -9.71 8.80
N GLU A 240 12.24 -9.91 7.51
CA GLU A 240 13.32 -10.22 6.59
C GLU A 240 14.15 -8.96 6.34
N LEU A 241 15.45 -9.04 6.68
CA LEU A 241 16.38 -7.91 6.62
C LEU A 241 17.01 -7.82 5.24
N ILE A 242 16.75 -6.74 4.51
CA ILE A 242 17.18 -6.54 3.12
C ILE A 242 18.14 -5.36 3.04
N LEU A 243 19.44 -5.67 2.90
CA LEU A 243 20.49 -4.67 2.75
C LEU A 243 20.56 -4.15 1.32
N PHE A 244 20.41 -2.83 1.18
CA PHE A 244 20.68 -2.09 -0.05
C PHE A 244 22.10 -1.54 -0.02
N GLU A 245 22.85 -1.78 -1.10
CA GLU A 245 24.26 -1.43 -1.17
C GLU A 245 24.61 -0.79 -2.53
N GLY A 246 25.46 0.23 -2.53
CA GLY A 246 25.87 0.88 -3.77
C GLY A 246 26.25 2.35 -3.58
N ARG A 247 26.05 3.12 -4.64
CA ARG A 247 26.21 4.58 -4.65
C ARG A 247 24.87 5.24 -4.93
N ASP A 248 24.68 6.47 -4.45
CA ASP A 248 23.45 7.23 -4.68
C ASP A 248 23.11 7.33 -6.17
N VAL A 249 22.05 6.58 -6.57
CA VAL A 249 21.57 6.49 -7.95
C VAL A 249 21.03 7.85 -8.43
N ARG A 250 20.48 8.70 -7.55
CA ARG A 250 19.99 10.02 -7.92
C ARG A 250 21.14 10.91 -8.39
N GLN A 251 22.28 10.83 -7.71
CA GLN A 251 23.48 11.57 -8.10
C GLN A 251 24.07 11.06 -9.42
N ILE A 252 24.07 9.73 -9.62
CA ILE A 252 24.56 9.11 -10.87
C ILE A 252 23.67 9.56 -12.03
N LYS A 253 22.35 9.46 -11.93
CA LYS A 253 21.41 9.92 -12.97
C LYS A 253 21.62 11.38 -13.33
N LYS A 254 21.81 12.26 -12.33
CA LYS A 254 22.06 13.70 -12.56
C LYS A 254 23.38 13.97 -13.31
N ARG A 255 24.40 13.11 -13.12
CA ARG A 255 25.68 13.24 -13.84
C ARG A 255 25.59 12.76 -15.29
N LEU A 256 24.76 11.74 -15.57
CA LEU A 256 24.56 11.17 -16.90
C LEU A 256 23.59 11.98 -17.77
N SER A 257 22.80 12.87 -17.19
CA SER A 257 21.86 13.75 -17.88
C SER A 257 22.46 15.13 -18.22
N LYS A 258 23.74 15.35 -17.89
CA LYS A 258 24.55 16.50 -18.30
C LYS A 258 25.50 16.13 -19.43
#